data_5a69a47b804d66abd7e809d6b7eae720
#
_entry.id   5a69a47b804d66abd7e809d6b7eae720
#
_cell.length_a   1.000
_cell.length_b   1.000
_cell.length_c   1.000
_cell.angle_alpha   90.00
_cell.angle_beta   90.00
_cell.angle_gamma   90.00
#
_symmetry.space_group_name_H-M   'P 1'
#
loop_
_entity.id
_entity.type
_entity.pdbx_description
1 polymer ?
#
loop_
_entity_poly.entity_id
_entity_poly.type
_entity_poly.pdbx_seq_one_letter_code
_entity_poly.pdbx_strand_id
1 'polypeptide(L)'
;MNDNGPVRGDIWLVDWSPSRGSEQSGMRPALVVQTNAANRNPRYPNVIVAAISTKGKDVPFHVPLIPKESNGLSERSWCKCEQILTISKDRLIRRLGRINDQQMQESEKALCLVLGLNSPGRDPKRYA
;
A
#
# COMPACT_ATOMS: atom_id res chain seq x y z
N MET A 1 2.91 -10.35 22.52
CA MET A 1 2.86 -9.26 21.60
C MET A 1 3.16 -9.71 20.17
N ASN A 2 2.42 -9.26 19.24
CA ASN A 2 2.62 -9.68 17.87
C ASN A 2 3.34 -8.60 17.06
N ASP A 3 4.65 -8.79 16.89
CA ASP A 3 5.47 -7.89 16.09
C ASP A 3 5.45 -8.25 14.62
N ASN A 4 4.68 -9.27 14.24
CA ASN A 4 4.62 -9.77 12.88
C ASN A 4 3.47 -9.20 12.08
N GLY A 5 2.69 -8.32 12.68
CA GLY A 5 1.58 -7.68 12.00
C GLY A 5 2.02 -6.59 11.05
N PRO A 6 1.11 -6.11 10.20
CA PRO A 6 1.43 -5.05 9.25
C PRO A 6 1.71 -3.73 9.94
N VAL A 7 2.63 -2.97 9.35
CA VAL A 7 2.95 -1.61 9.75
C VAL A 7 2.83 -0.74 8.51
N ARG A 8 2.27 0.46 8.68
CA ARG A 8 2.11 1.40 7.58
C ARG A 8 3.47 1.66 6.93
N GLY A 9 3.53 1.52 5.62
CA GLY A 9 4.78 1.64 4.86
C GLY A 9 5.48 0.32 4.59
N ASP A 10 4.99 -0.76 5.17
CA ASP A 10 5.52 -2.09 4.86
C ASP A 10 5.09 -2.52 3.46
N ILE A 11 5.95 -3.32 2.84
CA ILE A 11 5.61 -4.08 1.64
C ILE A 11 5.45 -5.53 2.05
N TRP A 12 4.28 -6.09 1.77
CA TRP A 12 3.96 -7.48 2.08
C TRP A 12 3.64 -8.25 0.82
N LEU A 13 4.03 -9.52 0.80
CA LEU A 13 3.53 -10.45 -0.19
C LEU A 13 2.11 -10.82 0.21
N VAL A 14 1.18 -10.67 -0.72
CA VAL A 14 -0.25 -10.85 -0.48
C VAL A 14 -0.77 -11.96 -1.38
N ASP A 15 -1.63 -12.79 -0.82
CA ASP A 15 -2.38 -13.78 -1.60
C ASP A 15 -3.66 -13.13 -2.11
N TRP A 16 -3.67 -12.83 -3.41
CA TRP A 16 -4.80 -12.20 -4.07
C TRP A 16 -5.85 -13.18 -4.56
N SER A 17 -5.60 -14.47 -4.39
CA SER A 17 -6.50 -15.51 -4.87
C SER A 17 -7.72 -15.67 -3.95
N PRO A 18 -8.88 -16.01 -4.49
CA PRO A 18 -9.23 -16.02 -5.89
C PRO A 18 -9.49 -14.60 -6.40
N SER A 19 -9.14 -14.32 -7.64
CA SER A 19 -9.40 -13.02 -8.25
C SER A 19 -10.43 -13.19 -9.37
N ARG A 20 -10.97 -12.06 -9.81
CA ARG A 20 -11.98 -12.04 -10.86
C ARG A 20 -11.63 -10.95 -11.86
N GLY A 21 -11.85 -11.25 -13.13
CA GLY A 21 -11.63 -10.30 -14.20
C GLY A 21 -10.18 -9.88 -14.28
N SER A 22 -9.93 -8.59 -14.39
CA SER A 22 -8.59 -8.02 -14.53
C SER A 22 -7.92 -7.73 -13.21
N GLU A 23 -8.51 -8.15 -12.09
CA GLU A 23 -7.95 -7.91 -10.77
C GLU A 23 -6.67 -8.70 -10.56
N GLN A 24 -5.90 -8.28 -9.56
CA GLN A 24 -4.68 -9.00 -9.17
C GLN A 24 -5.00 -10.45 -8.85
N SER A 25 -4.06 -11.34 -9.16
CA SER A 25 -4.21 -12.76 -8.86
C SER A 25 -2.86 -13.32 -8.42
N GLY A 26 -2.91 -14.44 -7.69
CA GLY A 26 -1.72 -15.09 -7.18
C GLY A 26 -1.05 -14.31 -6.07
N MET A 27 0.25 -14.57 -5.90
CA MET A 27 1.06 -13.92 -4.87
C MET A 27 1.71 -12.69 -5.45
N ARG A 28 1.35 -11.51 -4.95
CA ARG A 28 1.91 -10.25 -5.43
C ARG A 28 2.12 -9.29 -4.28
N PRO A 29 3.10 -8.38 -4.40
CA PRO A 29 3.36 -7.42 -3.32
C PRO A 29 2.31 -6.32 -3.25
N ALA A 30 2.18 -5.75 -2.06
CA ALA A 30 1.34 -4.58 -1.83
C ALA A 30 1.93 -3.72 -0.74
N LEU A 31 1.63 -2.43 -0.79
CA LEU A 31 2.05 -1.46 0.22
C LEU A 31 0.95 -1.31 1.25
N VAL A 32 1.29 -1.44 2.52
CA VAL A 32 0.34 -1.19 3.61
C VAL A 32 0.18 0.32 3.78
N VAL A 33 -1.03 0.80 3.54
CA VAL A 33 -1.32 2.24 3.65
C VAL A 33 -2.21 2.56 4.84
N GLN A 34 -2.76 1.56 5.50
CA GLN A 34 -3.65 1.73 6.63
C GLN A 34 -2.92 2.26 7.85
N THR A 35 -3.63 3.08 8.62
CA THR A 35 -3.11 3.61 9.88
C THR A 35 -2.69 2.49 10.85
N ASN A 36 -1.61 2.73 11.59
CA ASN A 36 -1.12 1.74 12.55
C ASN A 36 -2.09 1.48 13.70
N ALA A 37 -2.95 2.43 14.03
CA ALA A 37 -3.97 2.21 15.05
C ALA A 37 -4.86 1.03 14.65
N ALA A 38 -5.28 0.95 13.38
CA ALA A 38 -6.06 -0.17 12.88
C ALA A 38 -5.21 -1.41 12.65
N ASN A 39 -3.97 -1.23 12.20
CA ASN A 39 -3.07 -2.36 11.98
C ASN A 39 -2.83 -3.16 13.24
N ARG A 40 -2.73 -2.47 14.37
CA ARG A 40 -2.44 -3.08 15.67
C ARG A 40 -3.67 -3.58 16.42
N ASN A 41 -4.84 -3.21 15.95
CA ASN A 41 -6.08 -3.59 16.63
C ASN A 41 -6.46 -5.01 16.26
N PRO A 42 -6.41 -5.97 17.21
CA PRO A 42 -6.75 -7.37 16.90
C PRO A 42 -8.22 -7.57 16.56
N ARG A 43 -9.07 -6.62 16.93
CA ARG A 43 -10.51 -6.69 16.61
C ARG A 43 -10.81 -6.23 15.20
N TYR A 44 -9.84 -5.60 14.53
CA TYR A 44 -10.03 -5.16 13.16
C TYR A 44 -9.31 -6.14 12.23
N PRO A 45 -10.06 -7.02 11.54
CA PRO A 45 -9.45 -8.13 10.81
C PRO A 45 -8.90 -7.74 9.43
N ASN A 46 -9.13 -6.51 9.00
CA ASN A 46 -8.79 -6.08 7.64
C ASN A 46 -7.61 -5.12 7.61
N VAL A 47 -7.03 -5.00 6.44
CA VAL A 47 -5.94 -4.05 6.18
C VAL A 47 -6.13 -3.42 4.82
N ILE A 48 -5.88 -2.12 4.73
CA ILE A 48 -5.96 -1.38 3.47
C ILE A 48 -4.57 -1.34 2.85
N VAL A 49 -4.49 -1.78 1.60
CA VAL A 49 -3.23 -1.85 0.87
C VAL A 49 -3.37 -1.22 -0.51
N ALA A 50 -2.25 -0.84 -1.09
CA ALA A 50 -2.17 -0.40 -2.48
C ALA A 50 -1.36 -1.43 -3.26
N ALA A 51 -1.83 -1.81 -4.44
CA ALA A 51 -1.18 -2.84 -5.23
C ALA A 51 0.18 -2.37 -5.75
N ILE A 52 1.15 -3.26 -5.75
CA ILE A 52 2.46 -3.03 -6.36
C ILE A 52 2.55 -3.95 -7.57
N SER A 53 2.96 -3.39 -8.71
CA SER A 53 3.00 -4.10 -9.97
C SER A 53 4.25 -3.72 -10.76
N THR A 54 4.77 -4.67 -11.54
CA THR A 54 5.85 -4.39 -12.48
C THR A 54 5.35 -3.64 -13.71
N LYS A 55 4.04 -3.52 -13.86
CA LYS A 55 3.39 -2.81 -14.97
C LYS A 55 2.81 -1.50 -14.45
N GLY A 56 3.52 -0.42 -14.67
CA GLY A 56 3.09 0.91 -14.25
C GLY A 56 3.32 1.93 -15.34
N LYS A 57 2.96 3.17 -15.05
CA LYS A 57 3.07 4.28 -15.98
C LYS A 57 3.70 5.47 -15.28
N ASP A 58 4.23 6.39 -16.06
CA ASP A 58 4.75 7.64 -15.53
C ASP A 58 3.57 8.62 -15.35
N VAL A 59 2.81 8.39 -14.31
CA VAL A 59 1.65 9.22 -13.92
C VAL A 59 1.76 9.54 -12.44
N PRO A 60 1.13 10.64 -11.98
CA PRO A 60 1.33 11.10 -10.59
C PRO A 60 0.91 10.12 -9.50
N PHE A 61 -0.01 9.20 -9.79
CA PHE A 61 -0.49 8.26 -8.79
C PHE A 61 0.17 6.88 -8.88
N HIS A 62 1.20 6.72 -9.73
CA HIS A 62 2.05 5.52 -9.74
C HIS A 62 3.42 5.92 -9.19
N VAL A 63 3.77 5.41 -8.02
CA VAL A 63 5.05 5.73 -7.37
C VAL A 63 6.07 4.67 -7.74
N PRO A 64 7.16 5.05 -8.43
CA PRO A 64 8.17 4.07 -8.83
C PRO A 64 8.94 3.54 -7.63
N LEU A 65 9.21 2.25 -7.65
CA LEU A 65 9.94 1.56 -6.61
C LEU A 65 11.07 0.76 -7.26
N ILE A 66 12.30 1.14 -6.95
CA ILE A 66 13.48 0.45 -7.46
C ILE A 66 13.85 -0.67 -6.51
N PRO A 67 14.15 -1.88 -6.99
CA PRO A 67 14.50 -2.99 -6.12
C PRO A 67 15.66 -2.64 -5.19
N LYS A 68 15.48 -2.93 -3.92
CA LYS A 68 16.49 -2.74 -2.87
C LYS A 68 16.30 -3.83 -1.85
N GLU A 69 17.38 -4.16 -1.13
CA GLU A 69 17.28 -5.10 -0.04
C GLU A 69 16.26 -4.65 0.99
N SER A 70 16.20 -3.33 1.25
CA SER A 70 15.29 -2.78 2.27
C SER A 70 13.82 -2.90 1.91
N ASN A 71 13.46 -2.99 0.63
CA ASN A 71 12.05 -3.12 0.23
C ASN A 71 11.68 -4.53 -0.22
N GLY A 72 12.66 -5.40 -0.42
CA GLY A 72 12.44 -6.80 -0.75
C GLY A 72 11.90 -7.08 -2.14
N LEU A 73 11.86 -6.07 -3.01
CA LEU A 73 11.39 -6.27 -4.38
C LEU A 73 12.51 -6.83 -5.24
N SER A 74 12.17 -7.69 -6.19
CA SER A 74 13.13 -8.30 -7.11
C SER A 74 13.17 -7.61 -8.45
N GLU A 75 12.14 -6.83 -8.80
CA GLU A 75 12.03 -6.16 -10.07
C GLU A 75 11.57 -4.73 -9.87
N ARG A 76 11.92 -3.87 -10.82
CA ARG A 76 11.40 -2.51 -10.83
C ARG A 76 9.88 -2.56 -10.85
N SER A 77 9.25 -1.81 -9.97
CA SER A 77 7.81 -1.86 -9.77
C SER A 77 7.25 -0.46 -9.56
N TRP A 78 5.93 -0.39 -9.50
CA TRP A 78 5.22 0.84 -9.17
C TRP A 78 4.18 0.53 -8.11
N CYS A 79 4.07 1.41 -7.12
CA CYS A 79 2.93 1.38 -6.22
C CYS A 79 1.79 2.11 -6.92
N LYS A 80 0.73 1.38 -7.22
CA LYS A 80 -0.43 1.92 -7.94
C LYS A 80 -1.44 2.43 -6.94
N CYS A 81 -1.36 3.71 -6.63
CA CYS A 81 -2.18 4.30 -5.58
C CYS A 81 -3.66 4.42 -5.94
N GLU A 82 -4.02 4.22 -7.21
CA GLU A 82 -5.42 4.13 -7.58
C GLU A 82 -5.99 2.72 -7.37
N GLN A 83 -5.13 1.74 -7.09
CA GLN A 83 -5.57 0.36 -6.82
C GLN A 83 -5.46 0.08 -5.34
N ILE A 84 -6.38 0.68 -4.59
CA ILE A 84 -6.46 0.54 -3.15
C ILE A 84 -7.52 -0.50 -2.83
N LEU A 85 -7.19 -1.45 -1.96
CA LEU A 85 -8.10 -2.53 -1.59
C LEU A 85 -8.05 -2.75 -0.09
N THR A 86 -9.20 -3.12 0.46
CA THR A 86 -9.30 -3.62 1.81
C THR A 86 -9.34 -5.14 1.75
N ILE A 87 -8.38 -5.77 2.38
CA ILE A 87 -8.28 -7.24 2.38
C ILE A 87 -8.23 -7.75 3.80
N SER A 88 -8.51 -9.04 3.98
CA SER A 88 -8.30 -9.68 5.27
C SER A 88 -6.81 -9.71 5.59
N LYS A 89 -6.46 -9.44 6.85
CA LYS A 89 -5.07 -9.58 7.31
C LYS A 89 -4.52 -10.99 7.07
N ASP A 90 -5.41 -11.97 6.99
CA ASP A 90 -5.01 -13.36 6.71
C ASP A 90 -4.43 -13.54 5.31
N ARG A 91 -4.65 -12.59 4.41
CA ARG A 91 -4.06 -12.65 3.09
C ARG A 91 -2.61 -12.18 3.04
N LEU A 92 -2.12 -11.60 4.12
CA LEU A 92 -0.72 -11.18 4.23
C LEU A 92 0.14 -12.41 4.50
N ILE A 93 1.02 -12.75 3.55
CA ILE A 93 1.83 -13.98 3.64
C ILE A 93 3.12 -13.71 4.42
N ARG A 94 3.89 -12.70 4.00
CA ARG A 94 5.11 -12.32 4.71
C ARG A 94 5.52 -10.91 4.33
N ARG A 95 6.23 -10.27 5.24
CA ARG A 95 6.79 -8.96 4.97
C ARG A 95 8.00 -9.11 4.05
N LEU A 96 7.99 -8.35 2.96
CA LEU A 96 9.13 -8.31 2.04
C LEU A 96 10.13 -7.23 2.45
N GLY A 97 9.63 -6.10 2.96
CA GLY A 97 10.45 -4.98 3.35
C GLY A 97 9.57 -3.78 3.61
N ARG A 98 10.12 -2.59 3.38
CA ARG A 98 9.35 -1.35 3.55
C ARG A 98 9.92 -0.25 2.68
N ILE A 99 9.10 0.75 2.41
CA ILE A 99 9.54 1.93 1.68
C ILE A 99 10.14 2.94 2.66
N ASN A 100 10.92 3.88 2.12
CA ASN A 100 11.51 4.93 2.95
C ASN A 100 10.52 6.08 3.14
N ASP A 101 10.90 7.05 3.98
CA ASP A 101 10.03 8.18 4.32
C ASP A 101 9.66 9.02 3.10
N GLN A 102 10.60 9.24 2.20
CA GLN A 102 10.33 10.01 0.99
C GLN A 102 9.30 9.30 0.11
N GLN A 103 9.47 8.00 -0.08
CA GLN A 103 8.53 7.21 -0.88
C GLN A 103 7.16 7.17 -0.20
N MET A 104 7.12 7.14 1.14
CA MET A 104 5.85 7.20 1.86
C MET A 104 5.15 8.54 1.61
N GLN A 105 5.90 9.64 1.65
CA GLN A 105 5.34 10.96 1.36
C GLN A 105 4.82 11.04 -0.07
N GLU A 106 5.55 10.49 -1.02
CA GLU A 106 5.10 10.43 -2.42
C GLU A 106 3.82 9.62 -2.56
N SER A 107 3.75 8.50 -1.84
CA SER A 107 2.56 7.66 -1.86
C SER A 107 1.36 8.37 -1.24
N GLU A 108 1.57 9.12 -0.16
CA GLU A 108 0.51 9.90 0.47
C GLU A 108 -0.02 10.97 -0.48
N LYS A 109 0.88 11.66 -1.19
CA LYS A 109 0.45 12.65 -2.19
C LYS A 109 -0.37 12.00 -3.30
N ALA A 110 0.09 10.84 -3.75
CA ALA A 110 -0.61 10.10 -4.80
C ALA A 110 -1.99 9.66 -4.34
N LEU A 111 -2.10 9.19 -3.09
CA LEU A 111 -3.39 8.79 -2.50
C LEU A 111 -4.32 9.99 -2.37
N CYS A 112 -3.82 11.13 -1.91
CA CYS A 112 -4.63 12.35 -1.83
C CYS A 112 -5.13 12.77 -3.21
N LEU A 113 -4.28 12.68 -4.21
CA LEU A 113 -4.65 13.03 -5.57
C LEU A 113 -5.76 12.12 -6.11
N VAL A 114 -5.57 10.83 -5.97
CA VAL A 114 -6.51 9.82 -6.50
C VAL A 114 -7.86 9.90 -5.79
N LEU A 115 -7.85 10.13 -4.49
CA LEU A 115 -9.07 10.17 -3.69
C LEU A 115 -9.71 11.56 -3.64
N GLY A 116 -9.06 12.55 -4.25
CA GLY A 116 -9.58 13.92 -4.22
C GLY A 116 -9.50 14.56 -2.85
N LEU A 117 -8.52 14.18 -2.05
CA LEU A 117 -8.36 14.70 -0.70
C LEU A 117 -7.36 15.85 -0.68
N ASN A 118 -7.56 16.76 0.24
CA ASN A 118 -6.60 17.82 0.47
C ASN A 118 -5.45 17.28 1.33
N SER A 119 -4.25 17.80 1.08
CA SER A 119 -3.11 17.43 1.89
C SER A 119 -3.32 17.85 3.35
N PRO A 120 -2.78 17.10 4.31
CA PRO A 120 -2.85 17.48 5.71
C PRO A 120 -2.33 18.91 5.94
N GLY A 121 -2.95 19.64 6.86
CA GLY A 121 -2.56 21.01 7.18
C GLY A 121 -3.18 22.06 6.27
N ARG A 122 -3.98 21.65 5.30
CA ARG A 122 -4.69 22.57 4.45
C ARG A 122 -5.86 23.21 5.18
N ASP A 123 -6.42 24.25 4.55
CA ASP A 123 -7.52 25.01 5.10
C ASP A 123 -8.70 24.10 5.46
N PRO A 124 -9.07 24.02 6.76
CA PRO A 124 -10.18 23.16 7.18
C PRO A 124 -11.53 23.57 6.62
N LYS A 125 -11.66 24.81 6.16
CA LYS A 125 -12.91 25.27 5.54
C LYS A 125 -13.27 24.50 4.29
N ARG A 126 -12.29 23.83 3.68
CA ARG A 126 -12.53 23.05 2.46
C ARG A 126 -13.36 21.80 2.74
N TYR A 127 -13.50 21.44 4.00
CA TYR A 127 -14.28 20.28 4.41
C TYR A 127 -15.64 20.64 4.99
N ALA A 128 -15.91 21.91 5.08
CA ALA A 128 -17.17 22.39 5.66
C ALA A 128 -18.33 22.24 4.68
#